data_5c174173dfb45aa4583bc2c63bbc6f97
#
_entry.id   5c174173dfb45aa4583bc2c63bbc6f97
#
_cell.length_a   1.000
_cell.length_b   1.000
_cell.length_c   1.000
_cell.angle_alpha   90.00
_cell.angle_beta   90.00
_cell.angle_gamma   90.00
#
_symmetry.space_group_name_H-M   'P 1'
#
loop_
_entity.id
_entity.type
_entity.pdbx_description
1 polymer ?
#
loop_
_entity_poly.entity_id
_entity_poly.type
_entity_poly.pdbx_seq_one_letter_code
_entity_poly.pdbx_strand_id
1 'polypeptide(L)'
;EVIFTYADVQGLPLLLDTLEKQFKQYQIYTRASSIVVTSGSQQALDILCRMPFPNGKKTVLIEQPIYYGMIKSIYLCNTPAIGIRRGFNGVDFEELERLFYYGDIKFFYTIPRYHNPTGHSYTKAEKQELLRLAGKYNVYIVEDDIAADFDTNSRNDPLFYYDSSDKVIYIKSFSKVLMPGLRVCALILPDLIKNTFLEYKEWTDTYTSILSQGSLAVYL
;
A
#
# COMPACT_ATOMS: atom_id res chain seq x y z
N GLU A 1 -26.63 -11.75 12.81
CA GLU A 1 -25.76 -12.40 13.85
C GLU A 1 -24.34 -11.85 13.82
N VAL A 2 -23.73 -11.65 12.67
CA VAL A 2 -22.33 -11.18 12.54
C VAL A 2 -22.07 -9.81 13.19
N ILE A 3 -23.09 -8.94 13.29
CA ILE A 3 -22.95 -7.57 13.83
C ILE A 3 -22.70 -7.56 15.36
N PHE A 4 -23.06 -8.62 16.06
CA PHE A 4 -22.97 -8.73 17.53
C PHE A 4 -21.78 -9.55 18.01
N THR A 5 -20.86 -9.93 17.11
CA THR A 5 -19.64 -10.68 17.45
C THR A 5 -18.41 -9.84 17.08
N TYR A 6 -17.28 -10.11 17.73
CA TYR A 6 -16.00 -9.58 17.30
C TYR A 6 -15.67 -10.10 15.88
N ALA A 7 -15.29 -9.19 14.99
CA ALA A 7 -14.84 -9.54 13.65
C ALA A 7 -13.39 -10.03 13.66
N ASP A 8 -12.99 -10.70 12.57
CA ASP A 8 -11.60 -11.01 12.32
C ASP A 8 -10.80 -9.71 12.14
N VAL A 9 -9.61 -9.65 12.74
CA VAL A 9 -8.70 -8.52 12.61
C VAL A 9 -8.29 -8.26 11.16
N GLN A 10 -8.24 -9.32 10.34
CA GLN A 10 -7.93 -9.24 8.91
C GLN A 10 -9.02 -8.50 8.12
N GLY A 11 -10.29 -8.75 8.45
CA GLY A 11 -11.45 -8.16 7.80
C GLY A 11 -12.62 -9.13 7.70
N LEU A 12 -13.78 -8.60 7.29
CA LEU A 12 -14.99 -9.38 7.11
C LEU A 12 -14.82 -10.38 5.93
N PRO A 13 -14.98 -11.71 6.12
CA PRO A 13 -14.76 -12.70 5.06
C PRO A 13 -15.52 -12.39 3.77
N LEU A 14 -16.79 -11.98 3.87
CA LEU A 14 -17.60 -11.56 2.72
C LEU A 14 -16.92 -10.44 1.90
N LEU A 15 -16.33 -9.46 2.58
CA LEU A 15 -15.63 -8.36 1.90
C LEU A 15 -14.33 -8.85 1.28
N LEU A 16 -13.56 -9.69 1.98
CA LEU A 16 -12.29 -10.23 1.45
C LEU A 16 -12.50 -11.02 0.17
N ASP A 17 -13.53 -11.90 0.13
CA ASP A 17 -13.90 -12.65 -1.07
C ASP A 17 -14.40 -11.76 -2.21
N THR A 18 -15.10 -10.68 -1.88
CA THR A 18 -15.57 -9.70 -2.86
C THR A 18 -14.39 -8.92 -3.44
N LEU A 19 -13.45 -8.49 -2.59
CA LEU A 19 -12.24 -7.77 -3.01
C LEU A 19 -11.32 -8.62 -3.87
N GLU A 20 -11.16 -9.92 -3.59
CA GLU A 20 -10.39 -10.83 -4.44
C GLU A 20 -10.92 -10.85 -5.88
N LYS A 21 -12.25 -10.81 -6.06
CA LYS A 21 -12.87 -10.74 -7.37
C LYS A 21 -12.73 -9.36 -8.01
N GLN A 22 -12.99 -8.31 -7.24
CA GLN A 22 -12.94 -6.92 -7.69
C GLN A 22 -11.54 -6.51 -8.14
N PHE A 23 -10.50 -6.94 -7.45
CA PHE A 23 -9.12 -6.58 -7.76
C PHE A 23 -8.66 -7.03 -9.15
N LYS A 24 -9.26 -8.07 -9.72
CA LYS A 24 -8.97 -8.51 -11.09
C LYS A 24 -9.27 -7.42 -12.13
N GLN A 25 -10.22 -6.52 -11.86
CA GLN A 25 -10.53 -5.39 -12.75
C GLN A 25 -9.38 -4.36 -12.79
N TYR A 26 -8.54 -4.32 -11.77
CA TYR A 26 -7.35 -3.46 -11.68
C TYR A 26 -6.05 -4.17 -12.09
N GLN A 27 -6.14 -5.35 -12.69
CA GLN A 27 -4.99 -6.23 -12.99
C GLN A 27 -4.23 -6.67 -11.73
N ILE A 28 -4.95 -6.81 -10.62
CA ILE A 28 -4.43 -7.30 -9.35
C ILE A 28 -4.91 -8.73 -9.13
N TYR A 29 -3.99 -9.68 -9.15
CA TYR A 29 -4.27 -11.10 -8.94
C TYR A 29 -3.76 -11.50 -7.57
N THR A 30 -4.66 -11.67 -6.63
CA THR A 30 -4.37 -11.97 -5.23
C THR A 30 -5.37 -12.97 -4.67
N ARG A 31 -5.18 -13.42 -3.43
CA ARG A 31 -6.11 -14.28 -2.69
C ARG A 31 -6.72 -13.50 -1.53
N ALA A 32 -7.94 -13.82 -1.13
CA ALA A 32 -8.58 -13.24 0.05
C ALA A 32 -7.68 -13.33 1.30
N SER A 33 -6.93 -14.42 1.44
CA SER A 33 -5.98 -14.62 2.54
C SER A 33 -4.82 -13.62 2.61
N SER A 34 -4.48 -12.94 1.52
CA SER A 34 -3.42 -11.91 1.47
C SER A 34 -3.97 -10.49 1.65
N ILE A 35 -5.30 -10.33 1.64
CA ILE A 35 -5.96 -9.03 1.78
C ILE A 35 -6.21 -8.73 3.25
N VAL A 36 -5.92 -7.49 3.66
CA VAL A 36 -6.23 -6.96 5.01
C VAL A 36 -7.00 -5.66 4.87
N VAL A 37 -8.04 -5.49 5.69
CA VAL A 37 -8.87 -4.28 5.69
C VAL A 37 -8.49 -3.37 6.86
N THR A 38 -8.32 -2.06 6.59
CA THR A 38 -8.01 -1.05 7.60
C THR A 38 -9.01 0.11 7.58
N SER A 39 -9.02 0.88 8.67
CA SER A 39 -9.85 2.08 8.86
C SER A 39 -9.32 3.27 8.05
N GLY A 40 -9.23 3.08 6.73
CA GLY A 40 -8.61 3.98 5.76
C GLY A 40 -7.11 3.78 5.62
N SER A 41 -6.53 4.35 4.55
CA SER A 41 -5.09 4.23 4.24
C SER A 41 -4.20 4.85 5.31
N GLN A 42 -4.67 5.84 6.06
CA GLN A 42 -3.88 6.46 7.11
C GLN A 42 -3.50 5.46 8.22
N GLN A 43 -4.42 4.61 8.66
CA GLN A 43 -4.12 3.55 9.62
C GLN A 43 -3.08 2.57 9.06
N ALA A 44 -3.22 2.20 7.79
CA ALA A 44 -2.26 1.33 7.12
C ALA A 44 -0.84 1.93 7.13
N LEU A 45 -0.72 3.20 6.75
CA LEU A 45 0.56 3.92 6.72
C LEU A 45 1.18 4.03 8.12
N ASP A 46 0.38 4.33 9.14
CA ASP A 46 0.85 4.40 10.53
C ASP A 46 1.39 3.05 11.02
N ILE A 47 0.69 1.96 10.74
CA ILE A 47 1.14 0.62 11.11
C ILE A 47 2.46 0.28 10.39
N LEU A 48 2.54 0.50 9.06
CA LEU A 48 3.75 0.25 8.28
C LEU A 48 4.95 1.09 8.76
N CYS A 49 4.73 2.32 9.20
CA CYS A 49 5.78 3.15 9.79
C CYS A 49 6.31 2.58 11.10
N ARG A 50 5.43 2.06 11.96
CA ARG A 50 5.78 1.59 13.32
C ARG A 50 6.33 0.16 13.35
N MET A 51 5.77 -0.74 12.54
CA MET A 51 6.13 -2.16 12.60
C MET A 51 7.55 -2.43 12.09
N PRO A 52 8.23 -3.47 12.62
CA PRO A 52 9.47 -3.97 12.06
C PRO A 52 9.23 -4.67 10.71
N PHE A 53 10.25 -4.68 9.87
CA PHE A 53 10.23 -5.40 8.60
C PHE A 53 11.25 -6.55 8.62
N PRO A 54 11.01 -7.66 7.88
CA PRO A 54 11.89 -8.84 7.87
C PRO A 54 13.30 -8.55 7.35
N ASN A 55 13.49 -7.46 6.59
CA ASN A 55 14.80 -7.03 6.11
C ASN A 55 15.67 -6.39 7.22
N GLY A 56 15.12 -6.17 8.43
CA GLY A 56 15.82 -5.60 9.58
C GLY A 56 16.14 -4.12 9.49
N LYS A 57 15.75 -3.47 8.39
CA LYS A 57 16.02 -2.05 8.09
C LYS A 57 14.97 -1.14 8.76
N LYS A 58 15.29 0.15 8.91
CA LYS A 58 14.48 1.08 9.72
C LYS A 58 13.98 2.30 8.97
N THR A 59 14.70 2.76 7.95
CA THR A 59 14.44 4.03 7.26
C THR A 59 13.36 3.87 6.20
N VAL A 60 12.44 4.81 6.13
CA VAL A 60 11.45 4.93 5.06
C VAL A 60 11.98 5.84 3.97
N LEU A 61 11.95 5.39 2.73
CA LEU A 61 12.20 6.25 1.58
C LEU A 61 10.87 6.76 1.02
N ILE A 62 10.78 8.05 0.72
CA ILE A 62 9.60 8.69 0.11
C ILE A 62 10.00 9.51 -1.10
N GLU A 63 9.08 9.66 -2.05
CA GLU A 63 9.21 10.63 -3.14
C GLU A 63 9.04 12.07 -2.61
N GLN A 64 9.63 13.04 -3.29
CA GLN A 64 9.49 14.47 -3.00
C GLN A 64 9.16 15.23 -4.30
N PRO A 65 7.96 15.85 -4.38
CA PRO A 65 6.88 15.88 -3.40
C PRO A 65 6.12 14.56 -3.27
N ILE A 66 5.31 14.41 -2.19
CA ILE A 66 4.51 13.20 -1.93
C ILE A 66 3.22 13.55 -1.14
N TYR A 67 2.32 12.61 -1.03
CA TYR A 67 1.10 12.72 -0.24
C TYR A 67 1.39 13.12 1.22
N TYR A 68 0.76 14.22 1.66
CA TYR A 68 1.00 14.81 2.99
C TYR A 68 0.70 13.86 4.15
N GLY A 69 -0.29 12.96 4.00
CA GLY A 69 -0.63 11.97 5.02
C GLY A 69 0.53 11.04 5.34
N MET A 70 1.34 10.64 4.34
CA MET A 70 2.54 9.82 4.57
C MET A 70 3.58 10.58 5.39
N ILE A 71 3.80 11.87 5.10
CA ILE A 71 4.73 12.72 5.86
C ILE A 71 4.29 12.82 7.33
N LYS A 72 2.98 12.92 7.57
CA LYS A 72 2.43 12.96 8.94
C LYS A 72 2.59 11.63 9.68
N SER A 73 2.36 10.48 9.02
CA SER A 73 2.61 9.18 9.63
C SER A 73 4.08 9.02 10.04
N ILE A 74 5.01 9.37 9.14
CA ILE A 74 6.45 9.36 9.44
C ILE A 74 6.77 10.21 10.68
N TYR A 75 6.27 11.43 10.70
CA TYR A 75 6.52 12.37 11.81
C TYR A 75 5.94 11.86 13.14
N LEU A 76 4.66 11.45 13.14
CA LEU A 76 3.97 11.01 14.36
C LEU A 76 4.50 9.68 14.90
N CYS A 77 4.94 8.79 14.00
CA CYS A 77 5.57 7.52 14.38
C CYS A 77 7.06 7.65 14.72
N ASN A 78 7.64 8.86 14.62
CA ASN A 78 9.07 9.11 14.82
C ASN A 78 9.95 8.15 14.00
N THR A 79 9.55 7.89 12.75
CA THR A 79 10.22 6.95 11.86
C THR A 79 11.32 7.66 11.08
N PRO A 80 12.56 7.14 11.01
CA PRO A 80 13.59 7.70 10.15
C PRO A 80 13.15 7.72 8.69
N ALA A 81 13.37 8.83 7.98
CA ALA A 81 12.96 8.94 6.58
C ALA A 81 13.98 9.71 5.74
N ILE A 82 14.08 9.33 4.47
CA ILE A 82 14.87 10.00 3.44
C ILE A 82 13.92 10.31 2.26
N GLY A 83 14.13 11.44 1.60
CA GLY A 83 13.40 11.82 0.39
C GLY A 83 14.25 11.64 -0.86
N ILE A 84 13.61 11.18 -1.96
CA ILE A 84 14.17 11.22 -3.31
C ILE A 84 13.32 12.14 -4.19
N ARG A 85 13.96 12.99 -5.00
CA ARG A 85 13.23 13.90 -5.87
C ARG A 85 12.44 13.14 -6.94
N ARG A 86 11.14 13.43 -7.04
CA ARG A 86 10.25 12.99 -8.13
C ARG A 86 9.95 14.15 -9.07
N GLY A 87 10.56 14.15 -10.25
CA GLY A 87 10.27 15.12 -11.31
C GLY A 87 9.21 14.62 -12.29
N PHE A 88 9.01 15.36 -13.38
CA PHE A 88 8.13 14.94 -14.48
C PHE A 88 8.67 13.72 -15.25
N ASN A 89 9.94 13.40 -15.10
CA ASN A 89 10.59 12.24 -15.70
C ASN A 89 10.79 11.09 -14.66
N GLY A 90 9.96 11.02 -13.62
CA GLY A 90 10.11 10.03 -12.56
C GLY A 90 11.18 10.39 -11.55
N VAL A 91 11.80 9.36 -10.94
CA VAL A 91 12.96 9.48 -10.04
C VAL A 91 14.26 9.19 -10.82
N ASP A 92 15.37 9.67 -10.28
CA ASP A 92 16.70 9.26 -10.75
C ASP A 92 17.00 7.85 -10.21
N PHE A 93 17.08 6.86 -11.09
CA PHE A 93 17.30 5.46 -10.73
C PHE A 93 18.73 5.18 -10.24
N GLU A 94 19.73 5.97 -10.62
CA GLU A 94 21.08 5.86 -10.08
C GLU A 94 21.11 6.33 -8.61
N GLU A 95 20.45 7.45 -8.33
CA GLU A 95 20.26 7.92 -6.95
C GLU A 95 19.43 6.94 -6.14
N LEU A 96 18.34 6.38 -6.69
CA LEU A 96 17.50 5.39 -6.03
C LEU A 96 18.29 4.13 -5.67
N GLU A 97 19.11 3.63 -6.60
CA GLU A 97 19.97 2.47 -6.36
C GLU A 97 20.97 2.74 -5.22
N ARG A 98 21.59 3.90 -5.23
CA ARG A 98 22.52 4.32 -4.17
C ARG A 98 21.81 4.37 -2.80
N LEU A 99 20.61 4.94 -2.73
CA LEU A 99 19.82 5.00 -1.51
C LEU A 99 19.41 3.61 -1.01
N PHE A 100 19.04 2.70 -1.90
CA PHE A 100 18.71 1.31 -1.53
C PHE A 100 19.93 0.55 -1.00
N TYR A 101 21.13 0.87 -1.52
CA TYR A 101 22.38 0.24 -1.08
C TYR A 101 22.85 0.75 0.30
N TYR A 102 22.83 2.07 0.51
CA TYR A 102 23.42 2.68 1.70
C TYR A 102 22.41 3.12 2.76
N GLY A 103 21.15 3.34 2.39
CA GLY A 103 20.18 4.10 3.17
C GLY A 103 19.44 3.31 4.25
N ASP A 104 19.73 2.04 4.50
CA ASP A 104 19.00 1.21 5.49
C ASP A 104 17.48 1.23 5.26
N ILE A 105 17.05 1.17 3.99
CA ILE A 105 15.65 1.40 3.59
C ILE A 105 14.80 0.16 3.85
N LYS A 106 13.85 0.26 4.80
CA LYS A 106 12.88 -0.82 5.06
C LYS A 106 11.82 -0.93 3.98
N PHE A 107 11.29 0.21 3.53
CA PHE A 107 10.43 0.30 2.36
C PHE A 107 10.53 1.65 1.66
N PHE A 108 10.19 1.66 0.38
CA PHE A 108 9.99 2.84 -0.43
C PHE A 108 8.49 3.06 -0.66
N TYR A 109 7.95 4.19 -0.19
CA TYR A 109 6.57 4.60 -0.44
C TYR A 109 6.49 5.40 -1.73
N THR A 110 5.65 4.96 -2.65
CA THR A 110 5.47 5.58 -3.96
C THR A 110 4.01 5.54 -4.42
N ILE A 111 3.63 6.48 -5.28
CA ILE A 111 2.33 6.51 -5.99
C ILE A 111 2.64 6.33 -7.48
N PRO A 112 2.71 5.06 -8.00
CA PRO A 112 3.20 4.80 -9.35
C PRO A 112 2.29 5.29 -10.46
N ARG A 113 0.97 5.41 -10.19
CA ARG A 113 -0.04 5.89 -11.13
C ARG A 113 -0.66 7.17 -10.65
N TYR A 114 -0.73 8.20 -11.53
CA TYR A 114 -1.36 9.49 -11.23
C TYR A 114 -0.85 10.10 -9.92
N HIS A 115 0.46 10.18 -9.79
CA HIS A 115 1.16 10.61 -8.60
C HIS A 115 0.59 11.87 -7.95
N ASN A 116 0.32 11.82 -6.67
CA ASN A 116 -0.13 12.97 -5.89
C ASN A 116 1.08 13.68 -5.23
N PRO A 117 1.45 14.94 -5.64
CA PRO A 117 0.59 15.90 -6.36
C PRO A 117 0.91 16.10 -7.86
N THR A 118 1.88 15.41 -8.46
CA THR A 118 2.41 15.78 -9.78
C THR A 118 1.57 15.30 -10.98
N GLY A 119 0.66 14.33 -10.75
CA GLY A 119 -0.14 13.70 -11.79
C GLY A 119 0.61 12.73 -12.72
N HIS A 120 1.93 12.63 -12.58
CA HIS A 120 2.76 11.78 -13.44
C HIS A 120 2.62 10.29 -13.07
N SER A 121 2.68 9.39 -14.07
CA SER A 121 2.71 7.94 -13.85
C SER A 121 4.03 7.35 -14.32
N TYR A 122 4.55 6.35 -13.59
CA TYR A 122 5.69 5.57 -14.06
C TYR A 122 5.34 4.78 -15.31
N THR A 123 6.26 4.72 -16.23
CA THR A 123 6.23 3.82 -17.39
C THR A 123 6.41 2.38 -16.94
N LYS A 124 6.08 1.42 -17.82
CA LYS A 124 6.35 0.00 -17.57
C LYS A 124 7.83 -0.27 -17.27
N ALA A 125 8.73 0.35 -18.04
CA ALA A 125 10.17 0.18 -17.85
C ALA A 125 10.64 0.67 -16.47
N GLU A 126 10.16 1.83 -16.03
CA GLU A 126 10.46 2.37 -14.71
C GLU A 126 9.92 1.48 -13.58
N LYS A 127 8.70 0.95 -13.73
CA LYS A 127 8.12 -0.01 -12.75
C LYS A 127 8.96 -1.28 -12.64
N GLN A 128 9.41 -1.82 -13.78
CA GLN A 128 10.25 -3.02 -13.80
C GLN A 128 11.63 -2.76 -13.19
N GLU A 129 12.23 -1.60 -13.48
CA GLU A 129 13.52 -1.22 -12.89
C GLU A 129 13.41 -1.00 -11.37
N LEU A 130 12.34 -0.36 -10.91
CA LEU A 130 12.07 -0.19 -9.48
C LEU A 130 11.98 -1.54 -8.76
N LEU A 131 11.24 -2.51 -9.33
CA LEU A 131 11.12 -3.86 -8.76
C LEU A 131 12.44 -4.62 -8.78
N ARG A 132 13.22 -4.49 -9.86
CA ARG A 132 14.55 -5.10 -9.96
C ARG A 132 15.48 -4.60 -8.84
N LEU A 133 15.49 -3.29 -8.59
CA LEU A 133 16.28 -2.70 -7.51
C LEU A 133 15.77 -3.12 -6.13
N ALA A 134 14.45 -3.12 -5.94
CA ALA A 134 13.81 -3.56 -4.69
C ALA A 134 14.19 -5.01 -4.33
N GLY A 135 14.13 -5.91 -5.31
CA GLY A 135 14.57 -7.30 -5.14
C GLY A 135 16.07 -7.41 -4.85
N LYS A 136 16.92 -6.70 -5.61
CA LYS A 136 18.38 -6.71 -5.46
C LYS A 136 18.83 -6.29 -4.05
N TYR A 137 18.19 -5.28 -3.49
CA TYR A 137 18.59 -4.69 -2.21
C TYR A 137 17.69 -5.07 -1.04
N ASN A 138 16.76 -6.01 -1.26
CA ASN A 138 15.79 -6.43 -0.24
C ASN A 138 15.07 -5.24 0.41
N VAL A 139 14.46 -4.40 -0.42
CA VAL A 139 13.62 -3.26 -0.03
C VAL A 139 12.18 -3.60 -0.35
N TYR A 140 11.25 -3.33 0.56
CA TYR A 140 9.82 -3.43 0.26
C TYR A 140 9.35 -2.17 -0.47
N ILE A 141 8.32 -2.31 -1.30
CA ILE A 141 7.66 -1.18 -1.96
C ILE A 141 6.25 -1.03 -1.38
N VAL A 142 5.87 0.15 -0.98
CA VAL A 142 4.49 0.49 -0.63
C VAL A 142 3.90 1.27 -1.79
N GLU A 143 3.07 0.60 -2.59
CA GLU A 143 2.33 1.18 -3.70
C GLU A 143 0.99 1.71 -3.21
N ASP A 144 0.81 3.03 -3.19
CA ASP A 144 -0.48 3.67 -2.89
C ASP A 144 -1.22 3.99 -4.19
N ASP A 145 -2.26 3.20 -4.50
CA ASP A 145 -2.99 3.27 -5.76
C ASP A 145 -4.36 3.95 -5.58
N ILE A 146 -4.30 5.22 -5.28
CA ILE A 146 -5.48 6.06 -5.00
C ILE A 146 -6.38 6.27 -6.22
N ALA A 147 -5.83 6.17 -7.43
CA ALA A 147 -6.51 6.52 -8.67
C ALA A 147 -6.92 5.32 -9.52
N ALA A 148 -6.79 4.09 -9.03
CA ALA A 148 -7.11 2.87 -9.79
C ALA A 148 -8.50 2.89 -10.44
N ASP A 149 -9.51 3.42 -9.74
CA ASP A 149 -10.90 3.45 -10.22
C ASP A 149 -11.13 4.46 -11.36
N PHE A 150 -10.26 5.42 -11.52
CA PHE A 150 -10.34 6.46 -12.56
C PHE A 150 -9.46 6.14 -13.77
N ASP A 151 -8.70 5.04 -13.69
CA ASP A 151 -7.82 4.63 -14.78
C ASP A 151 -8.63 3.92 -15.88
N THR A 152 -8.78 4.61 -17.01
CA THR A 152 -9.40 4.05 -18.22
C THR A 152 -8.37 3.46 -19.20
N ASN A 153 -7.07 3.56 -18.86
CA ASN A 153 -5.98 3.11 -19.72
C ASN A 153 -5.55 1.69 -19.37
N SER A 154 -6.04 0.72 -20.14
CA SER A 154 -5.71 -0.69 -19.98
C SER A 154 -4.21 -1.05 -20.11
N ARG A 155 -3.35 -0.08 -20.41
CA ARG A 155 -1.89 -0.26 -20.52
C ARG A 155 -1.13 0.28 -19.31
N ASN A 156 -1.81 0.81 -18.31
CA ASN A 156 -1.21 1.39 -17.12
C ASN A 156 -1.39 0.48 -15.91
N ASP A 157 -0.91 -0.77 -16.03
CA ASP A 157 -0.98 -1.74 -14.96
C ASP A 157 -0.33 -1.22 -13.66
N PRO A 158 -0.83 -1.60 -12.46
CA PRO A 158 -0.17 -1.27 -11.21
C PRO A 158 1.24 -1.88 -11.14
N LEU A 159 2.09 -1.34 -10.27
CA LEU A 159 3.42 -1.90 -10.03
C LEU A 159 3.33 -3.33 -9.48
N PHE A 160 2.35 -3.60 -8.62
CA PHE A 160 2.02 -4.92 -8.07
C PHE A 160 1.87 -6.00 -9.15
N TYR A 161 1.32 -5.66 -10.32
CA TYR A 161 1.16 -6.61 -11.44
C TYR A 161 2.48 -7.23 -11.92
N TYR A 162 3.57 -6.46 -11.84
CA TYR A 162 4.90 -6.90 -12.29
C TYR A 162 5.75 -7.52 -11.18
N ASP A 163 5.27 -7.52 -9.92
CA ASP A 163 6.04 -8.08 -8.80
C ASP A 163 6.06 -9.60 -8.85
N SER A 164 7.26 -10.16 -8.91
CA SER A 164 7.53 -11.60 -8.82
C SER A 164 8.31 -11.99 -7.57
N SER A 165 8.61 -11.02 -6.70
CA SER A 165 9.49 -11.18 -5.55
C SER A 165 8.80 -11.08 -4.20
N ASP A 166 7.48 -10.91 -4.19
CA ASP A 166 6.65 -10.70 -2.99
C ASP A 166 7.19 -9.54 -2.12
N LYS A 167 7.49 -8.40 -2.79
CA LYS A 167 8.02 -7.20 -2.15
C LYS A 167 7.06 -6.02 -2.16
N VAL A 168 5.97 -6.08 -2.93
CA VAL A 168 5.03 -4.98 -3.05
C VAL A 168 3.90 -5.13 -2.05
N ILE A 169 3.72 -4.11 -1.23
CA ILE A 169 2.54 -3.86 -0.40
C ILE A 169 1.63 -2.95 -1.22
N TYR A 170 0.49 -3.47 -1.65
CA TYR A 170 -0.47 -2.70 -2.43
C TYR A 170 -1.54 -2.10 -1.53
N ILE A 171 -1.84 -0.81 -1.68
CA ILE A 171 -2.83 -0.07 -0.90
C ILE A 171 -3.92 0.47 -1.82
N LYS A 172 -5.18 0.11 -1.55
CA LYS A 172 -6.36 0.59 -2.25
C LYS A 172 -7.35 1.25 -1.30
N SER A 173 -7.46 2.56 -1.38
CA SER A 173 -8.46 3.31 -0.62
C SER A 173 -9.78 3.43 -1.35
N PHE A 174 -10.90 3.18 -0.67
CA PHE A 174 -12.26 3.37 -1.19
C PHE A 174 -12.86 4.75 -0.88
N SER A 175 -12.09 5.63 -0.22
CA SER A 175 -12.56 6.96 0.19
C SER A 175 -12.89 7.90 -0.97
N LYS A 176 -12.33 7.67 -2.17
CA LYS A 176 -12.56 8.52 -3.35
C LYS A 176 -13.65 7.99 -4.29
N VAL A 177 -14.02 6.72 -4.15
CA VAL A 177 -14.97 6.03 -5.04
C VAL A 177 -16.38 6.07 -4.47
N LEU A 178 -16.53 5.78 -3.18
CA LEU A 178 -17.83 5.78 -2.51
C LEU A 178 -18.04 7.05 -1.69
N MET A 179 -17.49 7.05 -0.51
CA MET A 179 -17.55 8.20 0.39
C MET A 179 -16.38 8.20 1.37
N PRO A 180 -15.79 9.38 1.66
CA PRO A 180 -14.69 9.47 2.63
C PRO A 180 -15.06 8.98 4.03
N GLY A 181 -16.33 9.14 4.45
CA GLY A 181 -16.83 8.74 5.76
C GLY A 181 -16.88 7.22 5.99
N LEU A 182 -16.83 6.40 4.95
CA LEU A 182 -16.87 4.95 5.09
C LEU A 182 -15.62 4.38 5.79
N ARG A 183 -14.49 5.04 5.64
CA ARG A 183 -13.21 4.68 6.29
C ARG A 183 -12.77 3.24 6.00
N VAL A 184 -12.83 2.78 4.76
CA VAL A 184 -12.35 1.45 4.36
C VAL A 184 -11.20 1.58 3.37
N CYS A 185 -10.14 0.83 3.64
CA CYS A 185 -9.01 0.63 2.76
C CYS A 185 -8.63 -0.86 2.77
N ALA A 186 -8.27 -1.38 1.62
CA ALA A 186 -7.74 -2.74 1.49
C ALA A 186 -6.25 -2.70 1.18
N LEU A 187 -5.50 -3.57 1.85
CA LEU A 187 -4.09 -3.82 1.57
C LEU A 187 -3.93 -5.24 1.06
N ILE A 188 -2.96 -5.43 0.17
CA ILE A 188 -2.42 -6.75 -0.14
C ILE A 188 -1.01 -6.77 0.43
N LEU A 189 -0.77 -7.73 1.30
CA LEU A 189 0.47 -7.83 2.06
C LEU A 189 1.28 -9.05 1.62
N PRO A 190 2.59 -8.91 1.44
CA PRO A 190 3.51 -10.05 1.37
C PRO A 190 3.35 -10.98 2.58
N ASP A 191 3.43 -12.29 2.34
CA ASP A 191 3.21 -13.29 3.40
C ASP A 191 4.11 -13.10 4.61
N LEU A 192 5.37 -12.70 4.39
CA LEU A 192 6.36 -12.50 5.47
C LEU A 192 6.03 -11.37 6.44
N ILE A 193 5.24 -10.38 6.04
CA ILE A 193 4.92 -9.22 6.89
C ILE A 193 3.48 -9.23 7.41
N LYS A 194 2.61 -10.06 6.83
CA LYS A 194 1.18 -10.05 7.13
C LYS A 194 0.89 -10.27 8.62
N ASN A 195 1.49 -11.28 9.24
CA ASN A 195 1.23 -11.59 10.65
C ASN A 195 1.69 -10.45 11.57
N THR A 196 2.85 -9.86 11.32
CA THR A 196 3.31 -8.69 12.06
C THR A 196 2.38 -7.50 11.88
N PHE A 197 1.90 -7.27 10.66
CA PHE A 197 0.93 -6.20 10.39
C PHE A 197 -0.39 -6.42 11.15
N LEU A 198 -0.92 -7.65 11.15
CA LEU A 198 -2.16 -7.99 11.86
C LEU A 198 -2.02 -7.81 13.37
N GLU A 199 -0.88 -8.19 13.95
CA GLU A 199 -0.58 -7.96 15.37
C GLU A 199 -0.61 -6.47 15.71
N TYR A 200 0.05 -5.61 14.93
CA TYR A 200 0.03 -4.16 15.14
C TYR A 200 -1.37 -3.55 14.93
N LYS A 201 -2.13 -4.09 13.97
CA LYS A 201 -3.50 -3.66 13.72
C LYS A 201 -4.44 -4.01 14.86
N GLU A 202 -4.36 -5.23 15.39
CA GLU A 202 -5.20 -5.70 16.50
C GLU A 202 -5.12 -4.76 17.70
N TRP A 203 -3.92 -4.30 18.04
CA TRP A 203 -3.70 -3.38 19.16
C TRP A 203 -3.89 -1.89 18.80
N THR A 204 -4.36 -1.59 17.58
CA THR A 204 -4.69 -0.24 17.16
C THR A 204 -6.21 -0.01 17.16
N ASP A 205 -7.00 -0.90 16.56
CA ASP A 205 -8.46 -0.78 16.44
C ASP A 205 -9.22 -2.10 16.61
N THR A 206 -8.53 -3.18 16.95
CA THR A 206 -9.03 -4.56 17.02
C THR A 206 -9.54 -5.05 15.66
N TYR A 207 -10.52 -4.35 15.08
CA TYR A 207 -11.06 -4.60 13.73
C TYR A 207 -11.70 -3.35 13.15
N THR A 208 -11.66 -3.24 11.82
CA THR A 208 -12.35 -2.16 11.09
C THR A 208 -13.87 -2.35 11.18
N SER A 209 -14.63 -1.27 11.25
CA SER A 209 -16.10 -1.28 11.38
C SER A 209 -16.78 -2.29 10.47
N ILE A 210 -17.50 -3.26 11.05
CA ILE A 210 -18.26 -4.29 10.33
C ILE A 210 -19.32 -3.67 9.43
N LEU A 211 -19.99 -2.60 9.90
CA LEU A 211 -21.00 -1.89 9.10
C LEU A 211 -20.38 -1.27 7.84
N SER A 212 -19.23 -0.65 7.97
CA SER A 212 -18.50 -0.08 6.84
C SER A 212 -18.05 -1.15 5.86
N GLN A 213 -17.52 -2.27 6.37
CA GLN A 213 -17.11 -3.40 5.56
C GLN A 213 -18.26 -4.07 4.84
N GLY A 214 -19.38 -4.33 5.55
CA GLY A 214 -20.58 -4.91 4.98
C GLY A 214 -21.21 -4.01 3.91
N SER A 215 -21.27 -2.69 4.15
CA SER A 215 -21.76 -1.73 3.16
C SER A 215 -20.90 -1.72 1.89
N LEU A 216 -19.58 -1.80 2.04
CA LEU A 216 -18.69 -1.90 0.88
C LEU A 216 -18.87 -3.21 0.12
N ALA A 217 -18.99 -4.35 0.82
CA ALA A 217 -19.17 -5.66 0.19
C ALA A 217 -20.46 -5.76 -0.62
N VAL A 218 -21.53 -5.06 -0.19
CA VAL A 218 -22.81 -5.01 -0.94
C VAL A 218 -22.72 -4.08 -2.15
N TYR A 219 -21.91 -3.02 -2.06
CA TYR A 219 -21.73 -2.06 -3.15
C TYR A 219 -20.89 -2.62 -4.30
N LEU A 220 -19.81 -3.37 -4.00
CA LEU A 220 -18.89 -3.96 -4.98
C LEU A 220 -19.51 -5.18 -5.67
#